data_ac29cd63a0da7403a40c5990fe3896fc
#
_entry.id   ac29cd63a0da7403a40c5990fe3896fc
#
_cell.length_a   1.000
_cell.length_b   1.000
_cell.length_c   1.000
_cell.angle_alpha   90.00
_cell.angle_beta   90.00
_cell.angle_gamma   90.00
#
_symmetry.space_group_name_H-M   'P 1'
#
loop_
_entity.id
_entity.type
_entity.pdbx_description
1 polymer ?
#
loop_
_entity_poly.entity_id
_entity_poly.type
_entity_poly.pdbx_seq_one_letter_code
_entity_poly.pdbx_strand_id
1 'polypeptide(L)'
;GLGRSVHLAGVGLARSVTQDRLPAGSWDYAVVAGALDGQASRPAAEGDLAYGPVAIDASTRYALDSDLILASRLQRTPGLTALGVGGDYSMGDAGAWRFGVSGSQRPMSQGWRRQLGYTLGLHPGWDLSWVNARQGNGYADLAAYGSGQVGCDCVSNQWRLDLAAGRWGSLSGSFERR
;
A
#
# COMPACT_ATOMS: atom_id res chain seq x y z
N GLY A 1 -21.64 -2.46 21.92
CA GLY A 1 -21.08 -1.66 20.85
C GLY A 1 -19.96 -2.43 20.20
N LEU A 2 -20.12 -2.81 18.91
CA LEU A 2 -19.14 -3.59 18.16
C LEU A 2 -17.93 -2.70 17.82
N GLY A 3 -16.81 -2.89 18.50
CA GLY A 3 -15.53 -2.32 18.13
C GLY A 3 -15.04 -2.94 16.80
N ARG A 4 -15.10 -2.20 15.71
CA ARG A 4 -14.42 -2.55 14.49
C ARG A 4 -12.93 -2.23 14.65
N SER A 5 -12.11 -3.24 14.81
CA SER A 5 -10.67 -3.11 14.63
C SER A 5 -10.40 -2.76 13.16
N VAL A 6 -9.96 -1.53 12.92
CA VAL A 6 -9.46 -1.14 11.59
C VAL A 6 -8.04 -1.67 11.49
N HIS A 7 -7.86 -2.84 10.89
CA HIS A 7 -6.55 -3.27 10.43
C HIS A 7 -6.14 -2.32 9.29
N LEU A 8 -5.30 -1.34 9.58
CA LEU A 8 -4.55 -0.61 8.57
C LEU A 8 -3.52 -1.59 7.99
N ALA A 9 -3.96 -2.42 7.05
CA ALA A 9 -3.04 -3.19 6.23
C ALA A 9 -2.04 -2.22 5.61
N GLY A 10 -0.76 -2.55 5.73
CA GLY A 10 0.33 -1.75 5.21
C GLY A 10 0.06 -1.27 3.79
N VAL A 11 0.66 -0.12 3.43
CA VAL A 11 0.52 0.53 2.13
C VAL A 11 0.83 -0.45 0.99
N GLY A 12 -0.08 -1.42 0.82
CA GLY A 12 -0.23 -2.03 -0.47
C GLY A 12 -1.10 -1.07 -1.26
N LEU A 13 -0.58 -0.44 -2.29
CA LEU A 13 -1.39 0.02 -3.42
C LEU A 13 -2.00 -1.21 -4.13
N ALA A 14 -2.34 -2.23 -3.37
CA ALA A 14 -2.93 -3.46 -3.84
C ALA A 14 -4.45 -3.35 -3.75
N ARG A 15 -5.02 -2.51 -4.61
CA ARG A 15 -6.36 -2.77 -5.12
C ARG A 15 -6.20 -3.37 -6.51
N SER A 16 -6.88 -4.46 -6.76
CA SER A 16 -6.86 -5.16 -8.04
C SER A 16 -7.06 -4.17 -9.21
N VAL A 17 -6.24 -4.29 -10.24
CA VAL A 17 -6.21 -3.47 -11.46
C VAL A 17 -7.56 -3.46 -12.21
N THR A 18 -8.50 -4.31 -11.85
CA THR A 18 -9.81 -4.47 -12.49
C THR A 18 -10.94 -3.65 -11.88
N GLN A 19 -10.74 -2.97 -10.75
CA GLN A 19 -11.80 -2.18 -10.13
C GLN A 19 -11.43 -0.71 -10.05
N ASP A 20 -12.25 0.10 -10.69
CA ASP A 20 -12.30 1.55 -10.71
C ASP A 20 -11.32 2.25 -11.67
N ARG A 21 -11.58 2.09 -12.98
CA ARG A 21 -11.14 3.11 -13.94
C ARG A 21 -11.88 4.40 -13.59
N LEU A 22 -11.15 5.33 -13.02
CA LEU A 22 -11.65 6.68 -12.83
C LEU A 22 -11.88 7.32 -14.21
N PRO A 23 -13.00 7.99 -14.46
CA PRO A 23 -13.19 8.78 -15.67
C PRO A 23 -12.09 9.84 -15.79
N ALA A 24 -11.61 10.11 -17.01
CA ALA A 24 -10.62 11.14 -17.25
C ALA A 24 -11.05 12.49 -16.65
N GLY A 25 -10.14 13.17 -15.99
CA GLY A 25 -10.38 14.43 -15.28
C GLY A 25 -11.08 14.28 -13.93
N SER A 26 -11.34 13.07 -13.46
CA SER A 26 -12.00 12.85 -12.18
C SER A 26 -11.00 12.70 -11.02
N TRP A 27 -11.48 13.07 -9.83
CA TRP A 27 -10.76 12.95 -8.56
C TRP A 27 -11.43 11.92 -7.66
N ASP A 28 -10.62 11.14 -6.96
CA ASP A 28 -11.01 10.29 -5.84
C ASP A 28 -10.13 10.66 -4.63
N TYR A 29 -10.74 10.79 -3.47
CA TYR A 29 -10.01 11.10 -2.25
C TYR A 29 -10.57 10.33 -1.06
N ALA A 30 -9.71 10.01 -0.11
CA ALA A 30 -10.08 9.40 1.14
C ALA A 30 -9.26 10.03 2.28
N VAL A 31 -9.92 10.28 3.40
CA VAL A 31 -9.28 10.71 4.64
C VAL A 31 -9.77 9.82 5.76
N VAL A 32 -8.83 9.24 6.48
CA VAL A 32 -9.09 8.40 7.66
C VAL A 32 -8.35 9.01 8.84
N ALA A 33 -9.06 9.22 9.93
CA ALA A 33 -8.47 9.62 11.20
C ALA A 33 -8.86 8.62 12.28
N GLY A 34 -7.92 8.28 13.15
CA GLY A 34 -8.13 7.31 14.22
C GLY A 34 -6.96 7.29 15.20
N ALA A 35 -7.07 6.50 16.24
CA ALA A 35 -5.95 6.25 17.13
C ALA A 35 -5.21 4.98 16.68
N LEU A 36 -3.88 5.02 16.72
CA LEU A 36 -3.06 3.83 16.50
C LEU A 36 -3.27 2.87 17.69
N ASP A 37 -3.42 1.58 17.39
CA ASP A 37 -3.46 0.57 18.44
C ASP A 37 -2.04 0.42 19.03
N GLY A 38 -1.87 0.88 20.25
CA GLY A 38 -0.60 0.80 20.97
C GLY A 38 -0.25 -0.59 21.51
N GLN A 39 -1.11 -1.58 21.28
CA GLN A 39 -0.96 -2.92 21.88
C GLN A 39 -0.09 -3.89 21.05
N ALA A 40 0.39 -3.53 19.88
CA ALA A 40 1.25 -4.44 19.09
C ALA A 40 2.56 -4.84 19.81
N SER A 41 2.90 -4.21 20.94
CA SER A 41 4.16 -4.44 21.68
C SER A 41 3.97 -4.85 23.15
N ARG A 42 2.74 -5.04 23.65
CA ARG A 42 2.50 -5.46 25.04
C ARG A 42 1.56 -6.66 25.10
N PRO A 43 1.86 -7.70 25.91
CA PRO A 43 0.88 -8.73 26.20
C PRO A 43 -0.30 -8.07 26.91
N ALA A 44 -1.49 -8.27 26.36
CA ALA A 44 -2.73 -7.73 26.88
C ALA A 44 -2.96 -8.18 28.33
N ALA A 45 -2.89 -7.25 29.26
CA ALA A 45 -3.63 -7.38 30.49
C ALA A 45 -5.09 -7.06 30.21
N GLU A 46 -5.98 -7.98 30.52
CA GLU A 46 -7.42 -7.86 30.27
C GLU A 46 -7.95 -6.51 30.81
N GLY A 47 -8.51 -5.72 29.88
CA GLY A 47 -9.40 -4.61 30.21
C GLY A 47 -8.94 -3.20 29.87
N ASP A 48 -7.73 -2.95 29.44
CA ASP A 48 -7.26 -1.58 29.17
C ASP A 48 -7.07 -1.34 27.66
N LEU A 49 -8.03 -0.65 27.03
CA LEU A 49 -7.90 -0.12 25.67
C LEU A 49 -6.94 1.08 25.72
N ALA A 50 -5.65 0.83 25.65
CA ALA A 50 -4.66 1.89 25.52
C ALA A 50 -4.72 2.47 24.10
N TYR A 51 -5.50 3.53 23.93
CA TYR A 51 -5.50 4.30 22.69
C TYR A 51 -4.12 4.95 22.51
N GLY A 52 -3.46 4.61 21.42
CA GLY A 52 -2.22 5.23 21.00
C GLY A 52 -2.43 6.64 20.43
N PRO A 53 -1.39 7.25 19.88
CA PRO A 53 -1.47 8.59 19.32
C PRO A 53 -2.44 8.65 18.14
N VAL A 54 -3.11 9.80 17.99
CA VAL A 54 -3.98 10.06 16.84
C VAL A 54 -3.16 10.03 15.55
N ALA A 55 -3.66 9.34 14.56
CA ALA A 55 -3.09 9.26 13.24
C ALA A 55 -4.08 9.72 12.17
N ILE A 56 -3.56 10.33 11.12
CA ILE A 56 -4.30 10.75 9.93
C ILE A 56 -3.65 10.09 8.72
N ASP A 57 -4.47 9.53 7.85
CA ASP A 57 -4.10 8.98 6.56
C ASP A 57 -5.00 9.61 5.50
N ALA A 58 -4.42 10.40 4.63
CA ALA A 58 -5.12 11.07 3.53
C ALA A 58 -4.53 10.60 2.20
N SER A 59 -5.40 10.25 1.26
CA SER A 59 -4.99 9.85 -0.08
C SER A 59 -5.85 10.53 -1.13
N THR A 60 -5.25 10.78 -2.29
CA THR A 60 -5.96 11.28 -3.46
C THR A 60 -5.47 10.59 -4.71
N ARG A 61 -6.38 10.43 -5.67
CA ARG A 61 -6.11 9.91 -7.01
C ARG A 61 -6.74 10.84 -8.02
N TYR A 62 -6.03 11.07 -9.10
CA TYR A 62 -6.48 11.89 -10.21
C TYR A 62 -6.27 11.16 -11.52
N ALA A 63 -7.32 10.94 -12.28
CA ALA A 63 -7.24 10.40 -13.64
C ALA A 63 -6.86 11.53 -14.61
N LEU A 64 -5.62 11.55 -15.06
CA LEU A 64 -5.17 12.52 -16.03
C LEU A 64 -5.86 12.27 -17.39
N ASP A 65 -5.90 11.02 -17.78
CA ASP A 65 -6.62 10.50 -18.95
C ASP A 65 -7.17 9.09 -18.67
N SER A 66 -7.57 8.34 -19.72
CA SER A 66 -8.09 6.97 -19.59
C SER A 66 -7.03 5.96 -19.12
N ASP A 67 -5.76 6.28 -19.30
CA ASP A 67 -4.66 5.34 -19.14
C ASP A 67 -3.72 5.70 -17.99
N LEU A 68 -3.69 6.97 -17.56
CA LEU A 68 -2.81 7.45 -16.51
C LEU A 68 -3.58 7.99 -15.30
N ILE A 69 -3.39 7.34 -14.18
CA ILE A 69 -3.90 7.78 -12.88
C ILE A 69 -2.70 8.17 -12.01
N LEU A 70 -2.71 9.38 -11.49
CA LEU A 70 -1.75 9.86 -10.51
C LEU A 70 -2.33 9.65 -9.10
N ALA A 71 -1.47 9.35 -8.14
CA ALA A 71 -1.86 9.14 -6.75
C ALA A 71 -0.92 9.87 -5.81
N SER A 72 -1.46 10.39 -4.71
CA SER A 72 -0.65 10.85 -3.59
C SER A 72 -1.23 10.36 -2.27
N ARG A 73 -0.38 10.28 -1.25
CA ARG A 73 -0.76 9.87 0.10
C ARG A 73 0.05 10.62 1.14
N LEU A 74 -0.63 11.10 2.16
CA LEU A 74 -0.03 11.71 3.35
C LEU A 74 -0.45 10.92 4.57
N GLN A 75 0.52 10.54 5.38
CA GLN A 75 0.31 9.89 6.67
C GLN A 75 0.97 10.72 7.76
N ARG A 76 0.27 10.96 8.84
CA ARG A 76 0.78 11.75 9.94
C ARG A 76 0.29 11.23 11.30
N THR A 77 1.23 11.16 12.24
CA THR A 77 0.99 10.95 13.67
C THR A 77 2.08 11.67 14.45
N PRO A 78 1.94 11.96 15.75
CA PRO A 78 3.05 12.45 16.55
C PRO A 78 4.28 11.54 16.41
N GLY A 79 5.39 12.11 15.93
CA GLY A 79 6.64 11.39 15.68
C GLY A 79 6.78 10.73 14.31
N LEU A 80 5.79 10.82 13.40
CA LEU A 80 5.93 10.36 12.02
C LEU A 80 5.16 11.25 11.06
N THR A 81 5.84 11.64 9.98
CA THR A 81 5.19 12.16 8.77
C THR A 81 5.72 11.36 7.58
N ALA A 82 4.82 10.80 6.77
CA ALA A 82 5.17 10.12 5.54
C ALA A 82 4.35 10.69 4.37
N LEU A 83 5.03 10.93 3.26
CA LEU A 83 4.44 11.44 2.03
C LEU A 83 4.84 10.53 0.87
N GLY A 84 3.87 10.18 0.04
CA GLY A 84 4.09 9.36 -1.15
C GLY A 84 3.39 9.94 -2.36
N VAL A 85 4.00 9.73 -3.53
CA VAL A 85 3.41 10.01 -4.84
C VAL A 85 3.66 8.83 -5.75
N GLY A 86 2.76 8.62 -6.70
CA GLY A 86 2.87 7.51 -7.63
C GLY A 86 1.80 7.56 -8.70
N GLY A 87 1.64 6.49 -9.42
CA GLY A 87 0.60 6.37 -10.41
C GLY A 87 0.51 4.98 -11.01
N ASP A 88 -0.55 4.80 -11.78
CA ASP A 88 -0.85 3.62 -12.56
C ASP A 88 -0.96 4.05 -14.03
N TYR A 89 -0.22 3.38 -14.92
CA TYR A 89 -0.24 3.61 -16.35
C TYR A 89 -0.68 2.34 -17.08
N SER A 90 -1.85 2.40 -17.72
CA SER A 90 -2.43 1.29 -18.48
C SER A 90 -1.98 1.36 -19.94
N MET A 91 -1.55 0.23 -20.48
CA MET A 91 -1.18 0.10 -21.91
C MET A 91 -2.18 -0.82 -22.64
N GLY A 92 -3.42 -0.87 -22.17
CA GLY A 92 -4.43 -1.77 -22.73
C GLY A 92 -4.03 -3.24 -22.57
N ASP A 93 -4.05 -3.99 -23.66
CA ASP A 93 -3.71 -5.42 -23.66
C ASP A 93 -2.23 -5.71 -23.35
N ALA A 94 -1.37 -4.70 -23.47
CA ALA A 94 0.04 -4.83 -23.11
C ALA A 94 0.29 -4.75 -21.58
N GLY A 95 -0.77 -4.59 -20.78
CA GLY A 95 -0.67 -4.60 -19.33
C GLY A 95 -0.68 -3.21 -18.69
N ALA A 96 -0.24 -3.15 -17.43
CA ALA A 96 -0.23 -1.91 -16.67
C ALA A 96 1.03 -1.79 -15.81
N TRP A 97 1.59 -0.59 -15.77
CA TRP A 97 2.65 -0.21 -14.86
C TRP A 97 2.09 0.48 -13.63
N ARG A 98 2.71 0.19 -12.51
CA ARG A 98 2.51 0.93 -11.25
C ARG A 98 3.84 1.43 -10.76
N PHE A 99 3.91 2.68 -10.38
CA PHE A 99 5.12 3.30 -9.85
C PHE A 99 4.80 4.16 -8.63
N GLY A 100 5.76 4.26 -7.72
CA GLY A 100 5.59 5.10 -6.55
C GLY A 100 6.90 5.35 -5.84
N VAL A 101 6.99 6.54 -5.24
CA VAL A 101 8.05 6.92 -4.33
C VAL A 101 7.43 7.52 -3.08
N SER A 102 8.01 7.27 -1.94
CA SER A 102 7.58 7.84 -0.67
C SER A 102 8.78 8.16 0.21
N GLY A 103 8.63 9.21 0.99
CA GLY A 103 9.58 9.61 2.03
C GLY A 103 8.90 9.59 3.38
N SER A 104 9.64 9.31 4.42
CA SER A 104 9.18 9.44 5.80
C SER A 104 10.19 10.17 6.65
N GLN A 105 9.68 10.92 7.61
CA GLN A 105 10.45 11.68 8.59
C GLN A 105 9.99 11.36 10.00
N ARG A 106 10.95 11.03 10.84
CA ARG A 106 10.81 10.86 12.29
C ARG A 106 11.82 11.77 13.01
N PRO A 107 11.69 12.02 14.32
CA PRO A 107 12.60 12.92 15.04
C PRO A 107 14.07 12.58 14.89
N MET A 108 14.43 11.31 14.76
CA MET A 108 15.84 10.85 14.69
C MET A 108 16.17 10.06 13.42
N SER A 109 15.27 9.96 12.46
CA SER A 109 15.52 9.21 11.22
C SER A 109 14.67 9.69 10.06
N GLN A 110 15.24 9.60 8.87
CA GLN A 110 14.55 9.82 7.60
C GLN A 110 14.75 8.60 6.72
N GLY A 111 13.77 8.30 5.92
CA GLY A 111 13.87 7.18 5.01
C GLY A 111 13.03 7.40 3.76
N TRP A 112 13.26 6.55 2.79
CA TRP A 112 12.55 6.57 1.52
C TRP A 112 12.20 5.15 1.08
N ARG A 113 11.17 5.05 0.24
CA ARG A 113 10.78 3.82 -0.41
C ARG A 113 10.40 4.12 -1.86
N ARG A 114 10.83 3.26 -2.78
CA ARG A 114 10.35 3.25 -4.16
C ARG A 114 9.72 1.90 -4.47
N GLN A 115 8.74 1.92 -5.34
CA GLN A 115 8.06 0.73 -5.81
C GLN A 115 7.82 0.85 -7.31
N LEU A 116 8.08 -0.23 -8.02
CA LEU A 116 7.75 -0.40 -9.43
C LEU A 116 7.05 -1.74 -9.58
N GLY A 117 5.92 -1.75 -10.25
CA GLY A 117 5.15 -2.95 -10.51
C GLY A 117 4.69 -3.00 -11.96
N TYR A 118 4.50 -4.20 -12.45
CA TYR A 118 3.93 -4.48 -13.76
C TYR A 118 2.93 -5.61 -13.66
N THR A 119 1.80 -5.46 -14.32
CA THR A 119 0.78 -6.50 -14.39
C THR A 119 0.41 -6.72 -15.84
N LEU A 120 0.39 -7.98 -16.26
CA LEU A 120 0.04 -8.42 -17.61
C LEU A 120 -1.07 -9.45 -17.54
N GLY A 121 -2.19 -9.19 -18.20
CA GLY A 121 -3.21 -10.20 -18.48
C GLY A 121 -2.77 -11.09 -19.64
N LEU A 122 -2.48 -12.34 -19.36
CA LEU A 122 -2.04 -13.30 -20.40
C LEU A 122 -3.21 -13.92 -21.16
N HIS A 123 -4.35 -14.08 -20.47
CA HIS A 123 -5.59 -14.67 -21.00
C HIS A 123 -6.74 -14.23 -20.08
N PRO A 124 -8.02 -14.24 -20.50
CA PRO A 124 -9.13 -14.03 -19.58
C PRO A 124 -9.02 -14.89 -18.32
N GLY A 125 -8.80 -14.23 -17.17
CA GLY A 125 -8.61 -14.89 -15.88
C GLY A 125 -7.19 -15.35 -15.56
N TRP A 126 -6.18 -14.97 -16.34
CA TRP A 126 -4.77 -15.28 -16.09
C TRP A 126 -3.98 -13.98 -15.99
N ASP A 127 -3.49 -13.67 -14.80
CA ASP A 127 -2.75 -12.46 -14.53
C ASP A 127 -1.36 -12.78 -14.00
N LEU A 128 -0.34 -12.20 -14.64
CA LEU A 128 1.03 -12.21 -14.14
C LEU A 128 1.36 -10.83 -13.60
N SER A 129 1.79 -10.75 -12.36
CA SER A 129 2.25 -9.50 -11.76
C SER A 129 3.66 -9.62 -11.20
N TRP A 130 4.40 -8.54 -11.32
CA TRP A 130 5.72 -8.37 -10.76
C TRP A 130 5.79 -7.06 -10.00
N VAL A 131 6.41 -7.08 -8.82
CA VAL A 131 6.64 -5.91 -8.00
C VAL A 131 8.07 -5.92 -7.51
N ASN A 132 8.78 -4.83 -7.76
CA ASN A 132 10.06 -4.50 -7.16
C ASN A 132 9.86 -3.36 -6.18
N ALA A 133 10.23 -3.55 -4.94
CA ALA A 133 10.24 -2.51 -3.93
C ALA A 133 11.62 -2.39 -3.32
N ARG A 134 12.12 -1.17 -3.16
CA ARG A 134 13.33 -0.87 -2.41
C ARG A 134 13.01 0.17 -1.35
N GLN A 135 13.50 -0.10 -0.15
CA GLN A 135 13.29 0.74 1.01
C GLN A 135 14.66 1.07 1.61
N GLY A 136 14.90 2.34 1.85
CA GLY A 136 16.10 2.81 2.56
C GLY A 136 15.96 2.67 4.06
N ASN A 137 17.11 2.60 4.73
CA ASN A 137 17.16 2.56 6.19
C ASN A 137 16.45 3.78 6.81
N GLY A 138 15.61 3.54 7.81
CA GLY A 138 14.87 4.59 8.49
C GLY A 138 13.48 4.90 7.92
N TYR A 139 13.08 4.34 6.78
CA TYR A 139 11.72 4.49 6.29
C TYR A 139 10.72 3.81 7.23
N ALA A 140 9.63 4.51 7.50
CA ALA A 140 8.47 3.95 8.17
C ALA A 140 7.19 4.56 7.59
N ASP A 141 6.16 3.76 7.48
CA ASP A 141 4.78 4.19 7.30
C ASP A 141 4.00 4.01 8.62
N LEU A 142 2.72 4.36 8.65
CA LEU A 142 1.91 4.22 9.86
C LEU A 142 1.85 2.78 10.37
N ALA A 143 1.85 1.78 9.48
CA ALA A 143 1.80 0.38 9.86
C ALA A 143 3.11 -0.07 10.53
N ALA A 144 4.26 0.28 9.93
CA ALA A 144 5.58 0.00 10.48
C ALA A 144 5.81 0.76 11.80
N TYR A 145 5.33 2.00 11.88
CA TYR A 145 5.43 2.82 13.08
C TYR A 145 4.59 2.25 14.23
N GLY A 146 3.34 1.84 13.95
CA GLY A 146 2.46 1.23 14.94
C GLY A 146 2.95 -0.13 15.45
N SER A 147 3.60 -0.92 14.58
CA SER A 147 4.18 -2.23 14.97
C SER A 147 5.57 -2.14 15.59
N GLY A 148 6.16 -0.94 15.69
CA GLY A 148 7.51 -0.75 16.22
C GLY A 148 8.61 -1.31 15.31
N GLN A 149 8.29 -1.63 14.05
CA GLN A 149 9.28 -2.16 13.12
C GLN A 149 10.26 -1.07 12.68
N VAL A 150 11.54 -1.39 12.77
CA VAL A 150 12.60 -0.53 12.26
C VAL A 150 12.73 -0.76 10.76
N GLY A 151 12.80 0.33 9.99
CA GLY A 151 13.03 0.24 8.56
C GLY A 151 14.34 -0.48 8.24
N CYS A 152 14.33 -1.30 7.21
CA CYS A 152 15.53 -1.97 6.69
C CYS A 152 16.02 -1.28 5.41
N ASP A 153 17.30 -1.37 5.11
CA ASP A 153 17.76 -1.14 3.72
C ASP A 153 17.59 -2.46 2.97
N CYS A 154 16.46 -2.61 2.34
CA CYS A 154 16.07 -3.88 1.74
C CYS A 154 15.43 -3.70 0.36
N VAL A 155 15.64 -4.71 -0.46
CA VAL A 155 15.04 -4.85 -1.79
C VAL A 155 14.18 -6.08 -1.78
N SER A 156 12.92 -5.96 -2.17
CA SER A 156 12.05 -7.11 -2.39
C SER A 156 11.64 -7.20 -3.85
N ASN A 157 11.66 -8.40 -4.39
CA ASN A 157 11.11 -8.74 -5.69
C ASN A 157 10.03 -9.78 -5.48
N GLN A 158 8.83 -9.46 -5.86
CA GLN A 158 7.69 -10.35 -5.75
C GLN A 158 7.10 -10.61 -7.13
N TRP A 159 6.92 -11.90 -7.42
CA TRP A 159 6.19 -12.38 -8.59
C TRP A 159 4.91 -13.04 -8.13
N ARG A 160 3.84 -12.81 -8.84
CA ARG A 160 2.56 -13.45 -8.56
C ARG A 160 1.91 -13.86 -9.87
N LEU A 161 1.41 -15.09 -9.90
CA LEU A 161 0.61 -15.64 -10.97
C LEU A 161 -0.77 -16.00 -10.41
N ASP A 162 -1.81 -15.41 -10.97
CA ASP A 162 -3.19 -15.71 -10.64
C ASP A 162 -3.86 -16.37 -11.85
N LEU A 163 -4.45 -17.53 -11.64
CA LEU A 163 -5.11 -18.33 -12.68
C LEU A 163 -6.55 -18.57 -12.28
N ALA A 164 -7.51 -18.09 -13.07
CA ALA A 164 -8.90 -18.47 -12.91
C ALA A 164 -9.17 -19.78 -13.67
N ALA A 165 -9.53 -20.83 -12.95
CA ALA A 165 -9.86 -22.14 -13.49
C ALA A 165 -11.38 -22.32 -13.74
N GLY A 166 -12.10 -21.21 -13.96
CA GLY A 166 -13.55 -21.20 -14.18
C GLY A 166 -14.32 -21.83 -13.03
N ARG A 167 -15.13 -22.86 -13.33
CA ARG A 167 -15.93 -23.56 -12.31
C ARG A 167 -15.11 -24.33 -11.26
N TRP A 168 -13.82 -24.49 -11.48
CA TRP A 168 -12.90 -25.20 -10.56
C TRP A 168 -12.27 -24.26 -9.52
N GLY A 169 -12.56 -22.95 -9.57
CA GLY A 169 -12.04 -21.95 -8.65
C GLY A 169 -10.87 -21.17 -9.23
N SER A 170 -9.97 -20.70 -8.38
CA SER A 170 -8.77 -19.96 -8.76
C SER A 170 -7.54 -20.56 -8.08
N LEU A 171 -6.40 -20.51 -8.77
CA LEU A 171 -5.10 -20.88 -8.24
C LEU A 171 -4.21 -19.65 -8.25
N SER A 172 -3.57 -19.34 -7.13
CA SER A 172 -2.57 -18.29 -7.05
C SER A 172 -1.27 -18.81 -6.50
N GLY A 173 -0.16 -18.40 -7.12
CA GLY A 173 1.19 -18.69 -6.67
C GLY A 173 1.99 -17.40 -6.54
N SER A 174 2.81 -17.27 -5.50
CA SER A 174 3.71 -16.13 -5.32
C SER A 174 5.11 -16.59 -4.96
N PHE A 175 6.09 -15.87 -5.50
CA PHE A 175 7.50 -16.04 -5.18
C PHE A 175 8.05 -14.66 -4.75
N GLU A 176 8.69 -14.62 -3.59
CA GLU A 176 9.35 -13.42 -3.08
C GLU A 176 10.83 -13.69 -2.83
N ARG A 177 11.67 -12.77 -3.27
CA ARG A 177 13.09 -12.71 -2.97
C ARG A 177 13.39 -11.39 -2.26
N ARG A 178 13.99 -11.50 -1.10
CA ARG A 178 14.50 -10.37 -0.31
C ARG A 178 16.00 -10.29 -0.41
#